data_f7bebe6e2e59e3bcb8ccf8d51fc0f490
#
_entry.id   f7bebe6e2e59e3bcb8ccf8d51fc0f490
#
_cell.length_a   1.000
_cell.length_b   1.000
_cell.length_c   1.000
_cell.angle_alpha   90.00
_cell.angle_beta   90.00
_cell.angle_gamma   90.00
#
_symmetry.space_group_name_H-M   'P 1'
#
loop_
_entity.id
_entity.type
_entity.pdbx_description
1 polymer ?
#
loop_
_entity_poly.entity_id
_entity_poly.type
_entity_poly.pdbx_seq_one_letter_code
_entity_poly.pdbx_strand_id
1 'polypeptide(L)'
;MGNPVDEIFTDREVFADFFTRYYTDYEPECALVTEDLDTGQVVGYLLGCVRFRYQAWKQIELMLLRTIPKVVLRYLMLRYNKASRRFLYWVVFRSIRETPPAPRQSAHFHINLLPAYRTSAWGREMIFTFFDLANHRGVRRIYGQIQTRDDRRTSFWTRYGFRELSRRRITKFDQYESKPVYVSTLFKDFGEG
;
A
#
# COMPACT_ATOMS: atom_id res chain seq x y z
N MET A 1 -7.19 8.16 5.09
CA MET A 1 -6.04 8.88 4.56
C MET A 1 -6.16 8.84 3.05
N GLY A 2 -5.40 9.47 2.28
CA GLY A 2 -5.49 9.67 0.84
C GLY A 2 -5.08 11.07 0.50
N ASN A 3 -4.25 11.66 1.37
CA ASN A 3 -3.59 12.92 1.07
C ASN A 3 -2.56 12.68 -0.02
N PRO A 4 -2.38 13.64 -0.92
CA PRO A 4 -1.37 13.56 -1.96
C PRO A 4 0.00 13.26 -1.35
N VAL A 5 0.70 12.31 -1.95
CA VAL A 5 2.07 11.94 -1.52
C VAL A 5 3.04 13.11 -1.70
N ASP A 6 2.72 14.04 -2.57
CA ASP A 6 3.55 15.18 -2.93
C ASP A 6 3.97 16.05 -1.72
N GLU A 7 3.17 16.10 -0.66
CA GLU A 7 3.53 16.81 0.57
C GLU A 7 4.72 16.18 1.30
N ILE A 8 4.90 14.86 1.15
CA ILE A 8 5.91 14.08 1.86
C ILE A 8 7.08 13.76 0.94
N PHE A 9 6.78 13.41 -0.32
CA PHE A 9 7.75 12.99 -1.29
C PHE A 9 7.34 13.43 -2.70
N THR A 10 8.10 14.35 -3.27
CA THR A 10 7.76 15.01 -4.54
C THR A 10 8.12 14.20 -5.79
N ASP A 11 8.91 13.14 -5.64
CA ASP A 11 9.39 12.32 -6.76
C ASP A 11 8.37 11.23 -7.10
N ARG A 12 7.39 11.57 -7.93
CA ARG A 12 6.32 10.67 -8.33
C ARG A 12 6.82 9.46 -9.10
N GLU A 13 7.87 9.60 -9.91
CA GLU A 13 8.41 8.48 -10.68
C GLU A 13 9.07 7.44 -9.78
N VAL A 14 9.93 7.87 -8.84
CA VAL A 14 10.53 6.98 -7.84
C VAL A 14 9.46 6.36 -6.95
N PHE A 15 8.43 7.12 -6.59
CA PHE A 15 7.31 6.60 -5.82
C PHE A 15 6.56 5.50 -6.59
N ALA A 16 6.28 5.73 -7.87
CA ALA A 16 5.62 4.75 -8.74
C ALA A 16 6.48 3.49 -8.91
N ASP A 17 7.78 3.65 -9.18
CA ASP A 17 8.70 2.52 -9.31
C ASP A 17 8.71 1.63 -8.06
N PHE A 18 8.61 2.21 -6.87
CA PHE A 18 8.65 1.48 -5.61
C PHE A 18 7.28 0.89 -5.20
N PHE A 19 6.18 1.64 -5.36
CA PHE A 19 4.88 1.26 -4.79
C PHE A 19 3.89 0.67 -5.79
N THR A 20 4.00 0.96 -7.10
CA THR A 20 2.96 0.56 -8.06
C THR A 20 3.47 -0.28 -9.21
N ARG A 21 4.71 -0.07 -9.65
CA ARG A 21 5.25 -0.69 -10.87
C ARG A 21 5.16 -2.22 -10.88
N TYR A 22 5.43 -2.86 -9.76
CA TYR A 22 5.31 -4.31 -9.70
C TYR A 22 3.91 -4.78 -10.14
N TYR A 23 2.88 -4.16 -9.60
CA TYR A 23 1.49 -4.56 -9.84
C TYR A 23 1.06 -4.29 -11.28
N THR A 24 1.45 -3.16 -11.83
CA THR A 24 1.08 -2.78 -13.20
C THR A 24 1.83 -3.55 -14.27
N ASP A 25 3.08 -3.87 -14.04
CA ASP A 25 3.96 -4.47 -15.05
C ASP A 25 4.01 -6.01 -14.96
N TYR A 26 3.76 -6.60 -13.77
CA TYR A 26 3.99 -8.04 -13.55
C TYR A 26 2.74 -8.82 -13.06
N GLU A 27 1.74 -8.14 -12.52
CA GLU A 27 0.45 -8.71 -12.13
C GLU A 27 -0.73 -7.79 -12.50
N PRO A 28 -0.81 -7.29 -13.76
CA PRO A 28 -1.86 -6.35 -14.17
C PRO A 28 -3.27 -6.93 -14.00
N GLU A 29 -3.43 -8.25 -14.04
CA GLU A 29 -4.70 -8.92 -13.78
C GLU A 29 -5.24 -8.73 -12.36
N CYS A 30 -4.36 -8.35 -11.42
CA CYS A 30 -4.72 -8.03 -10.05
C CYS A 30 -4.76 -6.51 -9.79
N ALA A 31 -4.60 -5.69 -10.82
CA ALA A 31 -4.70 -4.24 -10.75
C ALA A 31 -6.10 -3.80 -11.21
N LEU A 32 -6.96 -3.48 -10.23
CA LEU A 32 -8.35 -3.10 -10.47
C LEU A 32 -8.51 -1.60 -10.34
N VAL A 33 -9.35 -1.01 -11.18
CA VAL A 33 -9.77 0.39 -11.08
C VAL A 33 -11.29 0.47 -10.97
N THR A 34 -11.78 1.49 -10.28
CA THR A 34 -13.19 1.85 -10.25
C THR A 34 -13.37 3.17 -10.95
N GLU A 35 -14.24 3.19 -11.94
CA GLU A 35 -14.61 4.37 -12.71
C GLU A 35 -16.05 4.77 -12.38
N ASP A 36 -16.27 6.06 -12.21
CA ASP A 36 -17.58 6.66 -12.14
C ASP A 36 -18.10 6.80 -13.59
N LEU A 37 -19.13 6.03 -13.94
CA LEU A 37 -19.66 5.96 -15.30
C LEU A 37 -20.33 7.26 -15.75
N ASP A 38 -20.80 8.10 -14.84
CA ASP A 38 -21.43 9.36 -15.16
C ASP A 38 -20.41 10.43 -15.56
N THR A 39 -19.23 10.36 -14.96
CA THR A 39 -18.17 11.36 -15.15
C THR A 39 -16.97 10.85 -15.96
N GLY A 40 -16.82 9.53 -16.15
CA GLY A 40 -15.64 8.90 -16.71
C GLY A 40 -14.38 9.03 -15.84
N GLN A 41 -14.54 9.42 -14.57
CA GLN A 41 -13.42 9.62 -13.66
C GLN A 41 -13.03 8.32 -12.95
N VAL A 42 -11.74 8.00 -12.92
CA VAL A 42 -11.22 6.94 -12.04
C VAL A 42 -11.27 7.43 -10.59
N VAL A 43 -12.10 6.80 -9.78
CA VAL A 43 -12.40 7.19 -8.39
C VAL A 43 -11.73 6.30 -7.35
N GLY A 44 -11.13 5.18 -7.79
CA GLY A 44 -10.42 4.28 -6.91
C GLY A 44 -9.58 3.25 -7.66
N TYR A 45 -8.69 2.60 -6.92
CA TYR A 45 -7.90 1.49 -7.42
C TYR A 45 -7.62 0.48 -6.32
N LEU A 46 -7.41 -0.77 -6.72
CA LEU A 46 -6.84 -1.83 -5.91
C LEU A 46 -5.67 -2.45 -6.67
N LEU A 47 -4.50 -2.50 -6.05
CA LEU A 47 -3.30 -3.14 -6.57
C LEU A 47 -3.03 -4.38 -5.72
N GLY A 48 -3.29 -5.56 -6.29
CA GLY A 48 -3.17 -6.85 -5.62
C GLY A 48 -1.93 -7.62 -6.06
N CYS A 49 -1.45 -8.48 -5.17
CA CYS A 49 -0.39 -9.45 -5.45
C CYS A 49 -0.79 -10.80 -4.92
N VAL A 50 -0.81 -11.81 -5.77
CA VAL A 50 -1.03 -13.21 -5.42
C VAL A 50 0.25 -14.04 -5.55
N ARG A 51 1.22 -13.59 -6.36
CA ARG A 51 2.53 -14.24 -6.56
C ARG A 51 3.59 -13.69 -5.61
N PHE A 52 3.34 -13.76 -4.30
CA PHE A 52 4.16 -13.12 -3.25
C PHE A 52 5.66 -13.46 -3.29
N ARG A 53 6.05 -14.67 -3.68
CA ARG A 53 7.48 -15.05 -3.85
C ARG A 53 8.12 -14.34 -5.03
N TYR A 54 7.42 -14.32 -6.16
CA TYR A 54 7.89 -13.63 -7.35
C TYR A 54 7.94 -12.12 -7.12
N GLN A 55 6.94 -11.58 -6.43
CA GLN A 55 6.90 -10.16 -6.06
C GLN A 55 8.10 -9.76 -5.21
N ALA A 56 8.47 -10.55 -4.22
CA ALA A 56 9.61 -10.24 -3.37
C ALA A 56 10.93 -10.15 -4.19
N TRP A 57 11.14 -11.07 -5.12
CA TRP A 57 12.29 -11.03 -6.03
C TRP A 57 12.27 -9.83 -6.96
N LYS A 58 11.15 -9.60 -7.63
CA LYS A 58 11.00 -8.49 -8.57
C LYS A 58 11.08 -7.13 -7.88
N GLN A 59 10.59 -7.02 -6.67
CA GLN A 59 10.71 -5.78 -5.89
C GLN A 59 12.18 -5.47 -5.57
N ILE A 60 12.99 -6.48 -5.22
CA ILE A 60 14.43 -6.31 -5.01
C ILE A 60 15.12 -5.88 -6.32
N GLU A 61 14.82 -6.57 -7.42
CA GLU A 61 15.37 -6.23 -8.74
C GLU A 61 15.04 -4.79 -9.14
N LEU A 62 13.76 -4.39 -9.06
CA LEU A 62 13.32 -3.04 -9.36
C LEU A 62 13.98 -1.99 -8.44
N MET A 63 14.12 -2.33 -7.16
CA MET A 63 14.77 -1.44 -6.20
C MET A 63 16.25 -1.24 -6.54
N LEU A 64 16.97 -2.32 -6.82
CA LEU A 64 18.41 -2.24 -7.11
C LEU A 64 18.71 -1.61 -8.48
N LEU A 65 17.96 -1.96 -9.52
CA LEU A 65 18.25 -1.55 -10.89
C LEU A 65 17.62 -0.23 -11.30
N ARG A 66 16.52 0.19 -10.65
CA ARG A 66 15.79 1.41 -11.03
C ARG A 66 15.67 2.42 -9.90
N THR A 67 15.13 2.01 -8.76
CA THR A 67 14.77 2.95 -7.68
C THR A 67 16.03 3.56 -7.03
N ILE A 68 16.94 2.72 -6.55
CA ILE A 68 18.16 3.19 -5.86
C ILE A 68 19.04 4.06 -6.76
N PRO A 69 19.39 3.67 -8.01
CA PRO A 69 20.20 4.52 -8.88
C PRO A 69 19.57 5.88 -9.16
N LYS A 70 18.25 5.92 -9.40
CA LYS A 70 17.53 7.20 -9.59
C LYS A 70 17.56 8.07 -8.33
N VAL A 71 17.31 7.47 -7.16
CA VAL A 71 17.34 8.21 -5.89
C VAL A 71 18.74 8.78 -5.63
N VAL A 72 19.79 7.97 -5.80
CA VAL A 72 21.16 8.42 -5.57
C VAL A 72 21.52 9.55 -6.54
N LEU A 73 21.27 9.37 -7.84
CA LEU A 73 21.56 10.40 -8.84
C LEU A 73 20.84 11.72 -8.53
N ARG A 74 19.52 11.65 -8.26
CA ARG A 74 18.69 12.83 -7.96
C ARG A 74 19.08 13.48 -6.62
N TYR A 75 19.53 12.68 -5.66
CA TYR A 75 20.03 13.19 -4.38
C TYR A 75 21.34 13.98 -4.56
N LEU A 76 22.28 13.47 -5.34
CA LEU A 76 23.52 14.14 -5.68
C LEU A 76 23.30 15.40 -6.52
N MET A 77 22.28 15.39 -7.38
CA MET A 77 21.86 16.57 -8.16
C MET A 77 21.03 17.59 -7.33
N LEU A 78 20.90 17.40 -6.02
CA LEU A 78 20.16 18.28 -5.09
C LEU A 78 18.68 18.47 -5.47
N ARG A 79 18.07 17.53 -6.17
CA ARG A 79 16.66 17.63 -6.61
C ARG A 79 15.64 17.42 -5.49
N TYR A 80 16.04 16.89 -4.33
CA TYR A 80 15.12 16.63 -3.22
C TYR A 80 15.04 17.80 -2.26
N ASN A 81 13.81 18.27 -2.01
CA ASN A 81 13.50 19.24 -0.99
C ASN A 81 13.62 18.63 0.43
N LYS A 82 13.45 19.46 1.45
CA LYS A 82 13.57 19.05 2.86
C LYS A 82 12.61 17.93 3.24
N ALA A 83 11.37 17.95 2.73
CA ALA A 83 10.36 16.90 3.00
C ALA A 83 10.79 15.55 2.40
N SER A 84 11.19 15.54 1.13
CA SER A 84 11.68 14.33 0.45
C SER A 84 12.93 13.73 1.10
N ARG A 85 13.89 14.56 1.53
CA ARG A 85 15.08 14.08 2.25
C ARG A 85 14.72 13.41 3.59
N ARG A 86 13.76 13.98 4.33
CA ARG A 86 13.25 13.37 5.57
C ARG A 86 12.55 12.04 5.33
N PHE A 87 11.75 11.97 4.27
CA PHE A 87 11.10 10.74 3.87
C PHE A 87 12.12 9.66 3.51
N LEU A 88 13.14 9.98 2.71
CA LEU A 88 14.23 9.06 2.37
C LEU A 88 15.00 8.61 3.61
N TYR A 89 15.30 9.54 4.54
CA TYR A 89 15.91 9.20 5.82
C TYR A 89 15.03 8.19 6.61
N TRP A 90 13.73 8.45 6.67
CA TRP A 90 12.79 7.54 7.33
C TRP A 90 12.79 6.16 6.66
N VAL A 91 12.76 6.11 5.33
CA VAL A 91 12.79 4.85 4.57
C VAL A 91 14.04 4.03 4.89
N VAL A 92 15.20 4.67 4.93
CA VAL A 92 16.49 3.98 5.14
C VAL A 92 16.68 3.54 6.60
N PHE A 93 16.35 4.39 7.57
CA PHE A 93 16.76 4.16 8.96
C PHE A 93 15.62 3.74 9.90
N ARG A 94 14.37 4.01 9.56
CA ARG A 94 13.24 3.79 10.45
C ARG A 94 12.18 2.83 9.94
N SER A 95 12.00 2.72 8.62
CA SER A 95 10.89 1.97 8.02
C SER A 95 10.81 0.51 8.51
N ILE A 96 11.95 -0.17 8.63
CA ILE A 96 12.00 -1.58 9.10
C ILE A 96 11.48 -1.73 10.53
N ARG A 97 11.75 -0.75 11.39
CA ARG A 97 11.31 -0.79 12.80
C ARG A 97 9.87 -0.32 12.98
N GLU A 98 9.46 0.65 12.17
CA GLU A 98 8.16 1.30 12.29
C GLU A 98 7.07 0.63 11.43
N THR A 99 7.44 -0.15 10.41
CA THR A 99 6.47 -0.94 9.64
C THR A 99 6.26 -2.29 10.31
N PRO A 100 5.01 -2.68 10.61
CA PRO A 100 4.73 -3.99 11.17
C PRO A 100 5.06 -5.09 10.15
N PRO A 101 5.49 -6.29 10.60
CA PRO A 101 5.87 -7.37 9.72
C PRO A 101 4.69 -7.85 8.87
N ALA A 102 4.99 -8.21 7.63
CA ALA A 102 4.05 -8.87 6.74
C ALA A 102 4.01 -10.38 7.03
N PRO A 103 2.83 -11.00 7.04
CA PRO A 103 2.70 -12.46 7.17
C PRO A 103 3.37 -13.16 5.97
N ARG A 104 4.06 -14.27 6.26
CA ARG A 104 4.70 -15.06 5.20
C ARG A 104 3.66 -15.79 4.36
N GLN A 105 3.97 -16.02 3.09
CA GLN A 105 3.14 -16.81 2.16
C GLN A 105 1.70 -16.32 2.06
N SER A 106 1.51 -15.02 1.98
CA SER A 106 0.20 -14.40 1.91
C SER A 106 0.13 -13.42 0.74
N ALA A 107 -0.99 -13.45 0.02
CA ALA A 107 -1.33 -12.39 -0.92
C ALA A 107 -1.51 -11.07 -0.17
N HIS A 108 -1.41 -9.98 -0.89
CA HIS A 108 -1.69 -8.66 -0.30
C HIS A 108 -2.27 -7.71 -1.34
N PHE A 109 -2.84 -6.63 -0.85
CA PHE A 109 -3.36 -5.58 -1.72
C PHE A 109 -3.20 -4.19 -1.09
N HIS A 110 -3.15 -3.21 -1.98
CA HIS A 110 -3.27 -1.79 -1.66
C HIS A 110 -4.55 -1.27 -2.27
N ILE A 111 -5.39 -0.62 -1.49
CA ILE A 111 -6.63 -0.03 -1.97
C ILE A 111 -6.68 1.44 -1.60
N ASN A 112 -7.09 2.25 -2.55
CA ASN A 112 -7.34 3.67 -2.33
C ASN A 112 -8.57 4.12 -3.10
N LEU A 113 -9.40 4.96 -2.47
CA LEU A 113 -10.57 5.58 -3.07
C LEU A 113 -10.56 7.08 -2.77
N LEU A 114 -11.09 7.85 -3.67
CA LEU A 114 -11.36 9.26 -3.41
C LEU A 114 -12.28 9.40 -2.18
N PRO A 115 -12.14 10.46 -1.37
CA PRO A 115 -12.87 10.62 -0.11
C PRO A 115 -14.39 10.43 -0.23
N ALA A 116 -15.00 10.96 -1.29
CA ALA A 116 -16.43 10.86 -1.53
C ALA A 116 -16.92 9.41 -1.78
N TYR A 117 -16.04 8.53 -2.24
CA TYR A 117 -16.38 7.14 -2.61
C TYR A 117 -15.98 6.10 -1.54
N ARG A 118 -15.39 6.52 -0.41
CA ARG A 118 -14.89 5.59 0.62
C ARG A 118 -15.97 4.86 1.41
N THR A 119 -17.17 5.39 1.46
CA THR A 119 -18.31 4.79 2.16
C THR A 119 -19.20 3.96 1.23
N SER A 120 -18.88 3.92 -0.06
CA SER A 120 -19.66 3.29 -1.10
C SER A 120 -19.42 1.77 -1.21
N ALA A 121 -20.29 1.09 -1.95
CA ALA A 121 -20.14 -0.33 -2.30
C ALA A 121 -18.88 -0.64 -3.10
N TRP A 122 -18.30 0.35 -3.79
CA TRP A 122 -17.16 0.22 -4.69
C TRP A 122 -15.93 -0.41 -4.06
N GLY A 123 -15.55 0.05 -2.87
CA GLY A 123 -14.41 -0.52 -2.15
C GLY A 123 -14.63 -1.98 -1.76
N ARG A 124 -15.87 -2.32 -1.41
CA ARG A 124 -16.26 -3.70 -1.11
C ARG A 124 -16.13 -4.59 -2.33
N GLU A 125 -16.64 -4.14 -3.46
CA GLU A 125 -16.62 -4.90 -4.70
C GLU A 125 -15.20 -5.19 -5.18
N MET A 126 -14.34 -4.20 -5.20
CA MET A 126 -12.91 -4.40 -5.52
C MET A 126 -12.24 -5.43 -4.59
N ILE A 127 -12.55 -5.37 -3.28
CA ILE A 127 -11.99 -6.31 -2.30
C ILE A 127 -12.46 -7.74 -2.57
N PHE A 128 -13.77 -7.95 -2.84
CA PHE A 128 -14.30 -9.27 -3.13
C PHE A 128 -13.78 -9.80 -4.48
N THR A 129 -13.72 -8.96 -5.51
CA THR A 129 -13.11 -9.34 -6.79
C THR A 129 -11.67 -9.80 -6.60
N PHE A 130 -10.88 -9.10 -5.78
CA PHE A 130 -9.53 -9.55 -5.47
C PHE A 130 -9.50 -10.85 -4.66
N PHE A 131 -10.44 -11.07 -3.74
CA PHE A 131 -10.55 -12.33 -2.99
C PHE A 131 -10.83 -13.50 -3.93
N ASP A 132 -11.72 -13.32 -4.89
CA ASP A 132 -12.05 -14.34 -5.89
C ASP A 132 -10.84 -14.64 -6.77
N LEU A 133 -10.12 -13.62 -7.24
CA LEU A 133 -8.87 -13.79 -7.98
C LEU A 133 -7.83 -14.58 -7.18
N ALA A 134 -7.64 -14.24 -5.90
CA ALA A 134 -6.70 -14.93 -5.02
C ALA A 134 -7.11 -16.39 -4.79
N ASN A 135 -8.40 -16.65 -4.57
CA ASN A 135 -8.94 -18.00 -4.36
C ASN A 135 -8.79 -18.86 -5.61
N HIS A 136 -9.08 -18.34 -6.81
CA HIS A 136 -8.87 -19.05 -8.08
C HIS A 136 -7.39 -19.40 -8.33
N ARG A 137 -6.46 -18.66 -7.74
CA ARG A 137 -5.01 -18.92 -7.76
C ARG A 137 -4.55 -19.83 -6.61
N GLY A 138 -5.48 -20.39 -5.80
CA GLY A 138 -5.19 -21.26 -4.67
C GLY A 138 -4.55 -20.57 -3.47
N VAL A 139 -4.60 -19.24 -3.41
CA VAL A 139 -4.07 -18.47 -2.28
C VAL A 139 -5.14 -18.34 -1.21
N ARG A 140 -4.84 -18.90 -0.03
CA ARG A 140 -5.78 -18.91 1.11
C ARG A 140 -5.54 -17.79 2.12
N ARG A 141 -4.40 -17.11 2.06
CA ARG A 141 -3.99 -16.12 3.05
C ARG A 141 -3.82 -14.77 2.41
N ILE A 142 -4.50 -13.77 2.97
CA ILE A 142 -4.44 -12.39 2.48
C ILE A 142 -4.11 -11.47 3.65
N TYR A 143 -3.27 -10.47 3.42
CA TYR A 143 -3.05 -9.38 4.36
C TYR A 143 -3.15 -8.02 3.67
N GLY A 144 -3.42 -7.02 4.46
CA GLY A 144 -3.34 -5.61 4.08
C GLY A 144 -2.68 -4.81 5.19
N GLN A 145 -1.99 -3.74 4.82
CA GLN A 145 -1.47 -2.79 5.79
C GLN A 145 -2.22 -1.48 5.67
N ILE A 146 -2.88 -1.08 6.74
CA ILE A 146 -3.67 0.14 6.78
C ILE A 146 -3.04 1.17 7.71
N GLN A 147 -3.12 2.43 7.30
CA GLN A 147 -2.72 3.55 8.13
C GLN A 147 -3.95 4.06 8.90
N THR A 148 -3.83 4.13 10.21
CA THR A 148 -4.89 4.60 11.09
C THR A 148 -4.38 5.69 12.03
N ARG A 149 -5.28 6.60 12.43
CA ARG A 149 -5.05 7.48 13.56
C ARG A 149 -5.42 6.74 14.85
N ASP A 150 -4.99 7.25 16.00
CA ASP A 150 -5.10 6.59 17.30
C ASP A 150 -6.53 6.19 17.69
N ASP A 151 -7.50 7.01 17.31
CA ASP A 151 -8.92 6.88 17.64
C ASP A 151 -9.74 6.02 16.64
N ARG A 152 -9.16 5.62 15.51
CA ARG A 152 -9.87 4.81 14.52
C ARG A 152 -9.69 3.32 14.75
N ARG A 153 -10.81 2.66 15.01
CA ARG A 153 -10.88 1.20 15.10
C ARG A 153 -10.78 0.56 13.71
N THR A 154 -10.19 -0.62 13.68
CA THR A 154 -10.11 -1.48 12.48
C THR A 154 -11.44 -2.20 12.19
N SER A 155 -12.54 -1.82 12.85
CA SER A 155 -13.85 -2.47 12.83
C SER A 155 -14.45 -2.66 11.42
N PHE A 156 -14.12 -1.79 10.49
CA PHE A 156 -14.51 -1.99 9.09
C PHE A 156 -13.96 -3.31 8.54
N TRP A 157 -12.69 -3.59 8.79
CA TRP A 157 -12.00 -4.77 8.26
C TRP A 157 -12.38 -6.06 8.98
N THR A 158 -12.75 -5.99 10.27
CA THR A 158 -13.26 -7.15 11.01
C THR A 158 -14.56 -7.67 10.42
N ARG A 159 -15.40 -6.82 9.83
CA ARG A 159 -16.61 -7.25 9.12
C ARG A 159 -16.33 -8.10 7.88
N TYR A 160 -15.12 -7.98 7.31
CA TYR A 160 -14.65 -8.82 6.19
C TYR A 160 -13.83 -10.01 6.67
N GLY A 161 -13.81 -10.29 7.98
CA GLY A 161 -13.10 -11.42 8.57
C GLY A 161 -11.60 -11.19 8.72
N PHE A 162 -11.11 -9.95 8.67
CA PHE A 162 -9.73 -9.64 9.00
C PHE A 162 -9.54 -9.52 10.50
N ARG A 163 -8.40 -10.04 10.98
CA ARG A 163 -7.89 -9.80 12.34
C ARG A 163 -6.63 -8.94 12.31
N GLU A 164 -6.44 -8.11 13.28
CA GLU A 164 -5.22 -7.34 13.45
C GLU A 164 -4.12 -8.22 14.05
N LEU A 165 -3.00 -8.37 13.34
CA LEU A 165 -1.84 -9.14 13.82
C LEU A 165 -0.86 -8.27 14.60
N SER A 166 -0.64 -7.06 14.15
CA SER A 166 0.34 -6.16 14.75
C SER A 166 0.06 -4.72 14.35
N ARG A 167 0.45 -3.79 15.23
CA ARG A 167 0.31 -2.36 15.04
C ARG A 167 1.58 -1.65 15.47
N ARG A 168 2.05 -0.70 14.67
CA ARG A 168 3.22 0.11 14.99
C ARG A 168 2.99 1.57 14.66
N ARG A 169 3.52 2.47 15.49
CA ARG A 169 3.54 3.90 15.20
C ARG A 169 4.54 4.16 14.08
N ILE A 170 4.17 5.07 13.15
CA ILE A 170 5.04 5.55 12.08
C ILE A 170 5.25 7.04 12.23
N THR A 171 6.51 7.48 12.17
CA THR A 171 6.91 8.86 12.46
C THR A 171 7.04 9.74 11.21
N LYS A 172 6.94 9.16 10.01
CA LYS A 172 7.07 9.92 8.75
C LYS A 172 6.00 11.00 8.58
N PHE A 173 4.92 10.94 9.33
CA PHE A 173 3.80 11.88 9.29
C PHE A 173 3.78 12.87 10.45
N ASP A 174 4.67 12.77 11.44
CA ASP A 174 4.63 13.58 12.67
C ASP A 174 4.66 15.10 12.44
N GLN A 175 5.07 15.56 11.25
CA GLN A 175 5.10 16.99 10.91
C GLN A 175 3.85 17.46 10.14
N TYR A 176 3.05 16.52 9.66
CA TYR A 176 1.88 16.78 8.82
C TYR A 176 0.59 16.44 9.54
N GLU A 177 0.66 15.63 10.57
CA GLU A 177 -0.49 15.17 11.33
C GLU A 177 -0.34 15.56 12.80
N SER A 178 -1.39 16.15 13.37
CA SER A 178 -1.43 16.53 14.77
C SER A 178 -1.57 15.34 15.73
N LYS A 179 -2.08 14.21 15.23
CA LYS A 179 -2.25 12.97 16.00
C LYS A 179 -1.29 11.89 15.52
N PRO A 180 -0.82 10.99 16.40
CA PRO A 180 0.01 9.87 16.02
C PRO A 180 -0.63 9.02 14.93
N VAL A 181 0.17 8.59 13.97
CA VAL A 181 -0.26 7.70 12.89
C VAL A 181 0.32 6.32 13.14
N TYR A 182 -0.50 5.31 12.96
CA TYR A 182 -0.14 3.91 13.12
C TYR A 182 -0.33 3.16 11.80
N VAL A 183 0.45 2.11 11.60
CA VAL A 183 0.19 1.09 10.59
C VAL A 183 -0.21 -0.19 11.31
N SER A 184 -1.34 -0.76 10.89
CA SER A 184 -1.81 -2.06 11.36
C SER A 184 -1.72 -3.07 10.22
N THR A 185 -1.12 -4.24 10.50
CA THR A 185 -1.19 -5.40 9.61
C THR A 185 -2.46 -6.18 9.92
N LEU A 186 -3.35 -6.23 8.96
CA LEU A 186 -4.59 -6.99 8.99
C LEU A 186 -4.42 -8.27 8.19
N PHE A 187 -4.94 -9.38 8.68
CA PHE A 187 -4.76 -10.70 8.10
C PHE A 187 -6.09 -11.46 8.05
N LYS A 188 -6.29 -12.19 6.97
CA LYS A 188 -7.42 -13.11 6.78
C LYS A 188 -6.90 -14.43 6.23
N ASP A 189 -7.35 -15.55 6.82
CA ASP A 189 -7.17 -16.91 6.30
C ASP A 189 -8.52 -17.46 5.88
N PHE A 190 -8.63 -17.92 4.63
CA PHE A 190 -9.85 -18.53 4.09
C PHE A 190 -9.94 -20.03 4.38
N GLY A 191 -8.91 -20.63 5.00
CA GLY A 191 -8.87 -22.04 5.40
C GLY A 191 -9.27 -22.30 6.85
N GLU A 192 -9.47 -21.23 7.64
CA GLU A 192 -9.96 -21.29 9.04
C GLU A 192 -11.47 -21.01 9.02
N GLY A 193 -12.29 -21.90 8.46
CA GLY A 193 -13.75 -21.83 8.48
C GLY A 193 -14.32 -23.18 8.88
#